data_8a51e1fd8629df4d435036f813af08a7
#
_entry.id   8a51e1fd8629df4d435036f813af08a7
#
_cell.length_a   1.000
_cell.length_b   1.000
_cell.length_c   1.000
_cell.angle_alpha   90.00
_cell.angle_beta   90.00
_cell.angle_gamma   90.00
#
_symmetry.space_group_name_H-M   'P 1'
#
loop_
_entity.id
_entity.type
_entity.pdbx_description
1 polymer ?
#
loop_
_entity_poly.entity_id
_entity_poly.type
_entity_poly.pdbx_seq_one_letter_code
_entity_poly.pdbx_strand_id
1 'polypeptide(L)'
;MLVDSAPGMTVVGEAGTGREAVERARSCRADLVVMDIRMPDLDGIEATRRIAADDDLAGVRVLVLTTYDTDEHVVEALRAGASGFLVKDTRPADLLDGIRTVAAGDALLSPGPTARLIARALRAPAVPAADGALPAALDRLSGRERQVLALVARGLNNAEIAAALSLSPLTAKTHVSRIMGKLAARDRAQLVILAYESGLITPGANGAP
;
A
#
# COMPACT_ATOMS: atom_id res chain seq x y z
N MET A 1 17.83 -13.81 -13.66
CA MET A 1 17.55 -12.59 -12.85
C MET A 1 17.19 -13.00 -11.42
N LEU A 2 17.30 -12.10 -10.43
CA LEU A 2 17.03 -12.42 -9.01
C LEU A 2 15.62 -13.00 -8.80
N VAL A 3 14.61 -12.38 -9.41
CA VAL A 3 13.19 -12.80 -9.26
C VAL A 3 12.96 -14.18 -9.85
N ASP A 4 13.50 -14.47 -11.04
CA ASP A 4 13.34 -15.79 -11.69
C ASP A 4 14.04 -16.93 -10.94
N SER A 5 15.04 -16.61 -10.11
CA SER A 5 15.71 -17.60 -9.28
C SER A 5 14.92 -17.96 -8.01
N ALA A 6 13.85 -17.20 -7.70
CA ALA A 6 13.04 -17.39 -6.51
C ALA A 6 11.88 -18.35 -6.77
N PRO A 7 11.65 -19.38 -5.91
CA PRO A 7 10.55 -20.30 -6.08
C PRO A 7 9.19 -19.58 -6.08
N GLY A 8 8.34 -19.92 -7.06
CA GLY A 8 6.98 -19.39 -7.18
C GLY A 8 6.90 -17.98 -7.78
N MET A 9 7.99 -17.48 -8.35
CA MET A 9 8.02 -16.20 -9.07
C MET A 9 8.52 -16.41 -10.50
N THR A 10 7.99 -15.59 -11.41
CA THR A 10 8.42 -15.56 -12.82
C THR A 10 8.32 -14.14 -13.33
N VAL A 11 9.36 -13.66 -14.01
CA VAL A 11 9.31 -12.38 -14.71
C VAL A 11 8.57 -12.57 -16.03
N VAL A 12 7.37 -12.01 -16.13
CA VAL A 12 6.49 -12.11 -17.31
C VAL A 12 6.72 -10.97 -18.31
N GLY A 13 7.44 -9.92 -17.93
CA GLY A 13 7.78 -8.81 -18.81
C GLY A 13 8.65 -7.77 -18.12
N GLU A 14 9.32 -6.98 -18.96
CA GLU A 14 10.15 -5.84 -18.58
C GLU A 14 9.72 -4.61 -19.38
N ALA A 15 9.84 -3.42 -18.79
CA ALA A 15 9.47 -2.15 -19.40
C ALA A 15 10.54 -1.09 -19.06
N GLY A 16 10.89 -0.25 -20.02
CA GLY A 16 11.81 0.85 -19.85
C GLY A 16 11.13 2.19 -19.56
N THR A 17 9.81 2.28 -19.75
CA THR A 17 8.99 3.48 -19.52
C THR A 17 7.71 3.15 -18.77
N GLY A 18 7.11 4.14 -18.11
CA GLY A 18 5.84 3.94 -17.41
C GLY A 18 4.69 3.55 -18.35
N ARG A 19 4.70 4.04 -19.57
CA ARG A 19 3.71 3.66 -20.59
C ARG A 19 3.82 2.19 -20.95
N GLU A 20 5.02 1.71 -21.26
CA GLU A 20 5.28 0.30 -21.52
C GLU A 20 4.92 -0.57 -20.31
N ALA A 21 5.19 -0.10 -19.08
CA ALA A 21 4.83 -0.83 -17.87
C ALA A 21 3.33 -1.07 -17.75
N VAL A 22 2.48 -0.07 -18.03
CA VAL A 22 1.01 -0.22 -18.06
C VAL A 22 0.58 -1.22 -19.15
N GLU A 23 1.12 -1.10 -20.36
CA GLU A 23 0.81 -1.99 -21.48
C GLU A 23 1.24 -3.45 -21.19
N ARG A 24 2.43 -3.62 -20.61
CA ARG A 24 2.96 -4.95 -20.23
C ARG A 24 2.15 -5.57 -19.09
N ALA A 25 1.78 -4.80 -18.07
CA ALA A 25 0.93 -5.28 -16.98
C ALA A 25 -0.35 -5.92 -17.53
N ARG A 26 -0.97 -5.29 -18.54
CA ARG A 26 -2.18 -5.78 -19.18
C ARG A 26 -1.91 -7.00 -20.08
N SER A 27 -0.94 -6.89 -21.00
CA SER A 27 -0.68 -7.93 -22.00
C SER A 27 -0.12 -9.21 -21.42
N CYS A 28 0.70 -9.12 -20.37
CA CYS A 28 1.33 -10.25 -19.70
C CYS A 28 0.49 -10.80 -18.52
N ARG A 29 -0.63 -10.16 -18.18
CA ARG A 29 -1.47 -10.53 -17.01
C ARG A 29 -0.63 -10.65 -15.73
N ALA A 30 0.16 -9.63 -15.47
CA ALA A 30 1.01 -9.60 -14.30
C ALA A 30 0.19 -9.56 -13.00
N ASP A 31 0.58 -10.33 -11.99
CA ASP A 31 -0.03 -10.26 -10.66
C ASP A 31 0.52 -9.06 -9.87
N LEU A 32 1.78 -8.70 -10.16
CA LEU A 32 2.50 -7.64 -9.48
C LEU A 32 3.47 -6.93 -10.44
N VAL A 33 3.54 -5.61 -10.33
CA VAL A 33 4.51 -4.76 -11.01
C VAL A 33 5.50 -4.20 -10.00
N VAL A 34 6.80 -4.44 -10.22
CA VAL A 34 7.86 -3.73 -9.50
C VAL A 34 8.17 -2.46 -10.29
N MET A 35 7.83 -1.30 -9.74
CA MET A 35 7.80 -0.02 -10.44
C MET A 35 8.88 0.91 -9.93
N ASP A 36 9.78 1.37 -10.81
CA ASP A 36 10.65 2.50 -10.51
C ASP A 36 9.84 3.81 -10.61
N ILE A 37 10.12 4.77 -9.72
CA ILE A 37 9.51 6.10 -9.80
C ILE A 37 10.09 6.88 -10.99
N ARG A 38 11.41 6.84 -11.16
CA ARG A 38 12.09 7.65 -12.18
C ARG A 38 12.24 6.90 -13.49
N MET A 39 11.28 7.10 -14.37
CA MET A 39 11.31 6.54 -15.71
C MET A 39 11.10 7.65 -16.76
N PRO A 40 11.63 7.50 -17.98
CA PRO A 40 11.37 8.43 -19.06
C PRO A 40 9.92 8.32 -19.55
N ASP A 41 9.45 9.35 -20.28
CA ASP A 41 8.12 9.49 -20.87
C ASP A 41 7.00 9.62 -19.84
N LEU A 42 6.70 8.56 -19.13
CA LEU A 42 5.72 8.48 -18.05
C LEU A 42 6.41 8.00 -16.78
N ASP A 43 6.36 8.79 -15.71
CA ASP A 43 6.95 8.40 -14.44
C ASP A 43 6.16 7.26 -13.77
N GLY A 44 6.81 6.62 -12.78
CA GLY A 44 6.23 5.45 -12.13
C GLY A 44 5.03 5.75 -11.24
N ILE A 45 4.89 6.98 -10.72
CA ILE A 45 3.72 7.38 -9.91
C ILE A 45 2.49 7.49 -10.82
N GLU A 46 2.63 8.15 -11.96
CA GLU A 46 1.54 8.26 -12.92
C GLU A 46 1.21 6.90 -13.57
N ALA A 47 2.22 6.05 -13.85
CA ALA A 47 2.00 4.69 -14.31
C ALA A 47 1.22 3.86 -13.26
N THR A 48 1.59 3.99 -11.97
CA THR A 48 0.87 3.37 -10.86
C THR A 48 -0.58 3.83 -10.80
N ARG A 49 -0.83 5.13 -10.96
CA ARG A 49 -2.20 5.69 -10.97
C ARG A 49 -3.04 5.10 -12.11
N ARG A 50 -2.46 4.94 -13.31
CA ARG A 50 -3.16 4.33 -14.46
C ARG A 50 -3.46 2.85 -14.23
N ILE A 51 -2.51 2.08 -13.69
CA ILE A 51 -2.74 0.68 -13.31
C ILE A 51 -3.85 0.60 -12.25
N ALA A 52 -3.83 1.52 -11.27
CA ALA A 52 -4.80 1.52 -10.20
C ALA A 52 -6.22 1.91 -10.66
N ALA A 53 -6.35 2.77 -11.64
CA ALA A 53 -7.62 3.25 -12.18
C ALA A 53 -8.22 2.36 -13.26
N ASP A 54 -7.50 1.34 -13.71
CA ASP A 54 -7.92 0.46 -14.80
C ASP A 54 -8.64 -0.79 -14.24
N ASP A 55 -9.91 -0.94 -14.57
CA ASP A 55 -10.73 -2.07 -14.11
C ASP A 55 -10.21 -3.43 -14.61
N ASP A 56 -9.59 -3.46 -15.80
CA ASP A 56 -8.96 -4.67 -16.35
C ASP A 56 -7.70 -5.08 -15.56
N LEU A 57 -7.12 -4.14 -14.79
CA LEU A 57 -5.94 -4.31 -13.95
C LEU A 57 -6.27 -4.30 -12.43
N ALA A 58 -7.55 -4.44 -12.07
CA ALA A 58 -8.00 -4.34 -10.67
C ALA A 58 -7.28 -5.34 -9.72
N GLY A 59 -6.81 -6.47 -10.23
CA GLY A 59 -6.05 -7.48 -9.47
C GLY A 59 -4.54 -7.22 -9.40
N VAL A 60 -4.01 -6.34 -10.24
CA VAL A 60 -2.56 -6.06 -10.34
C VAL A 60 -2.12 -5.19 -9.17
N ARG A 61 -1.10 -5.60 -8.45
CA ARG A 61 -0.49 -4.83 -7.37
C ARG A 61 0.77 -4.12 -7.83
N VAL A 62 1.06 -2.98 -7.24
CA VAL A 62 2.28 -2.21 -7.57
C VAL A 62 3.15 -2.06 -6.34
N LEU A 63 4.37 -2.61 -6.42
CA LEU A 63 5.45 -2.41 -5.45
C LEU A 63 6.42 -1.38 -6.02
N VAL A 64 6.45 -0.19 -5.43
CA VAL A 64 7.33 0.89 -5.90
C VAL A 64 8.74 0.69 -5.37
N LEU A 65 9.73 0.82 -6.25
CA LEU A 65 11.15 0.94 -5.90
C LEU A 65 11.58 2.40 -6.02
N THR A 66 12.16 2.93 -4.96
CA THR A 66 12.65 4.32 -4.95
C THR A 66 14.09 4.40 -4.45
N THR A 67 14.86 5.36 -4.94
CA THR A 67 16.03 5.85 -4.24
C THR A 67 15.57 6.73 -3.06
N TYR A 68 16.42 7.05 -2.09
CA TYR A 68 16.14 7.87 -0.89
C TYR A 68 15.63 9.29 -1.19
N ASP A 69 14.69 9.44 -2.10
CA ASP A 69 14.11 10.72 -2.46
C ASP A 69 12.82 10.96 -1.66
N THR A 70 12.86 11.97 -0.86
CA THR A 70 11.80 12.68 -0.12
C THR A 70 10.54 11.87 0.28
N ASP A 71 10.12 12.03 1.53
CA ASP A 71 8.87 11.50 2.10
C ASP A 71 7.63 11.78 1.21
N GLU A 72 7.70 12.81 0.36
CA GLU A 72 6.63 13.25 -0.56
C GLU A 72 6.32 12.21 -1.63
N HIS A 73 7.32 11.66 -2.32
CA HIS A 73 7.14 10.66 -3.38
C HIS A 73 6.52 9.35 -2.86
N VAL A 74 6.80 8.98 -1.62
CA VAL A 74 6.21 7.77 -1.01
C VAL A 74 4.70 7.95 -0.84
N VAL A 75 4.26 9.12 -0.34
CA VAL A 75 2.83 9.40 -0.19
C VAL A 75 2.13 9.54 -1.53
N GLU A 76 2.77 10.19 -2.49
CA GLU A 76 2.21 10.30 -3.85
C GLU A 76 2.04 8.92 -4.49
N ALA A 77 3.04 8.03 -4.37
CA ALA A 77 2.95 6.67 -4.86
C ALA A 77 1.80 5.88 -4.20
N LEU A 78 1.67 5.98 -2.89
CA LEU A 78 0.58 5.32 -2.16
C LEU A 78 -0.80 5.90 -2.53
N ARG A 79 -0.92 7.22 -2.67
CA ARG A 79 -2.15 7.89 -3.17
C ARG A 79 -2.46 7.49 -4.61
N ALA A 80 -1.43 7.27 -5.42
CA ALA A 80 -1.59 6.77 -6.78
C ALA A 80 -2.07 5.31 -6.84
N GLY A 81 -2.05 4.58 -5.72
CA GLY A 81 -2.52 3.20 -5.63
C GLY A 81 -1.42 2.15 -5.45
N ALA A 82 -0.19 2.56 -5.08
CA ALA A 82 0.85 1.59 -4.75
C ALA A 82 0.47 0.75 -3.53
N SER A 83 0.70 -0.56 -3.63
CA SER A 83 0.45 -1.55 -2.57
C SER A 83 1.59 -1.64 -1.56
N GLY A 84 2.75 -1.07 -1.89
CA GLY A 84 3.92 -1.00 -1.03
C GLY A 84 5.06 -0.25 -1.70
N PHE A 85 6.14 -0.04 -0.94
CA PHE A 85 7.36 0.51 -1.49
C PHE A 85 8.60 -0.09 -0.83
N LEU A 86 9.72 -0.09 -1.53
CA LEU A 86 11.04 -0.45 -1.05
C LEU A 86 12.07 0.56 -1.58
N VAL A 87 13.18 0.69 -0.86
CA VAL A 87 14.33 1.44 -1.35
C VAL A 87 15.18 0.55 -2.25
N LYS A 88 15.82 1.13 -3.29
CA LYS A 88 16.64 0.39 -4.24
C LYS A 88 17.86 -0.32 -3.60
N ASP A 89 18.31 0.18 -2.44
CA ASP A 89 19.40 -0.43 -1.67
C ASP A 89 18.92 -1.60 -0.76
N THR A 90 17.66 -2.00 -0.89
CA THR A 90 17.10 -3.15 -0.17
C THR A 90 17.85 -4.43 -0.55
N ARG A 91 18.17 -5.24 0.47
CA ARG A 91 18.83 -6.54 0.23
C ARG A 91 17.99 -7.42 -0.69
N PRO A 92 18.62 -8.23 -1.56
CA PRO A 92 17.89 -9.11 -2.47
C PRO A 92 16.83 -10.00 -1.81
N ALA A 93 17.12 -10.54 -0.63
CA ALA A 93 16.18 -11.36 0.12
C ALA A 93 14.94 -10.56 0.56
N ASP A 94 15.13 -9.34 1.06
CA ASP A 94 14.05 -8.47 1.53
C ASP A 94 13.18 -7.99 0.35
N LEU A 95 13.75 -7.82 -0.85
CA LEU A 95 12.99 -7.54 -2.07
C LEU A 95 12.07 -8.70 -2.43
N LEU A 96 12.59 -9.93 -2.42
CA LEU A 96 11.80 -11.13 -2.71
C LEU A 96 10.67 -11.33 -1.68
N ASP A 97 10.95 -11.11 -0.41
CA ASP A 97 9.94 -11.19 0.65
C ASP A 97 8.91 -10.06 0.52
N GLY A 98 9.33 -8.89 0.09
CA GLY A 98 8.45 -7.78 -0.24
C GLY A 98 7.48 -8.12 -1.38
N ILE A 99 7.98 -8.71 -2.45
CA ILE A 99 7.17 -9.17 -3.58
C ILE A 99 6.13 -10.19 -3.09
N ARG A 100 6.52 -11.19 -2.28
CA ARG A 100 5.60 -12.20 -1.73
C ARG A 100 4.52 -11.56 -0.87
N THR A 101 4.91 -10.65 0.01
CA THR A 101 4.00 -9.95 0.93
C THR A 101 2.95 -9.17 0.15
N VAL A 102 3.37 -8.37 -0.83
CA VAL A 102 2.46 -7.56 -1.67
C VAL A 102 1.58 -8.47 -2.53
N ALA A 103 2.13 -9.51 -3.15
CA ALA A 103 1.36 -10.47 -3.95
C ALA A 103 0.29 -11.20 -3.11
N ALA A 104 0.54 -11.46 -1.83
CA ALA A 104 -0.43 -12.04 -0.90
C ALA A 104 -1.56 -11.08 -0.48
N GLY A 105 -1.47 -9.80 -0.86
CA GLY A 105 -2.44 -8.76 -0.49
C GLY A 105 -2.17 -8.10 0.86
N ASP A 106 -1.07 -8.47 1.50
CA ASP A 106 -0.57 -7.76 2.65
C ASP A 106 0.23 -6.54 2.17
N ALA A 107 0.03 -5.36 2.77
CA ALA A 107 0.85 -4.21 2.42
C ALA A 107 2.28 -4.41 2.93
N LEU A 108 3.25 -4.16 2.08
CA LEU A 108 4.63 -4.03 2.52
C LEU A 108 4.83 -2.66 3.17
N LEU A 109 4.17 -2.50 4.28
CA LEU A 109 4.38 -1.41 5.21
C LEU A 109 5.04 -2.09 6.42
N SER A 110 6.38 -2.19 6.39
CA SER A 110 7.13 -2.75 7.51
C SER A 110 6.68 -2.09 8.81
N PRO A 111 6.36 -2.88 9.88
CA PRO A 111 5.93 -2.31 11.15
C PRO A 111 6.96 -1.28 11.65
N GLY A 112 6.51 -0.08 11.92
CA GLY A 112 7.33 0.96 12.55
C GLY A 112 7.93 2.01 11.59
N PRO A 113 8.93 1.74 10.73
CA PRO A 113 9.54 2.78 9.91
C PRO A 113 8.58 3.36 8.87
N THR A 114 7.83 2.52 8.19
CA THR A 114 6.96 2.94 7.08
C THR A 114 5.68 3.63 7.56
N ALA A 115 5.04 3.13 8.61
CA ALA A 115 3.91 3.84 9.20
C ALA A 115 4.32 5.21 9.72
N ARG A 116 5.54 5.34 10.27
CA ARG A 116 6.12 6.63 10.69
C ARG A 116 6.44 7.53 9.50
N LEU A 117 6.93 6.97 8.40
CA LEU A 117 7.21 7.71 7.17
C LEU A 117 5.91 8.24 6.55
N ILE A 118 4.90 7.39 6.42
CA ILE A 118 3.56 7.79 5.95
C ILE A 118 2.96 8.84 6.89
N ALA A 119 3.00 8.62 8.21
CA ALA A 119 2.52 9.58 9.19
C ALA A 119 3.26 10.93 9.13
N ARG A 120 4.56 10.92 8.84
CA ARG A 120 5.37 12.13 8.69
C ARG A 120 5.05 12.87 7.40
N ALA A 121 4.90 12.16 6.31
CA ALA A 121 4.62 12.75 5.00
C ALA A 121 3.16 13.24 4.87
N LEU A 122 2.22 12.59 5.55
CA LEU A 122 0.83 13.08 5.69
C LEU A 122 0.69 14.26 6.67
N ARG A 123 1.77 14.65 7.39
CA ARG A 123 1.83 15.90 8.17
C ARG A 123 2.04 17.15 7.33
N ALA A 124 2.51 17.04 6.10
CA ALA A 124 2.52 18.17 5.18
C ALA A 124 1.08 18.68 5.02
N PRO A 125 0.85 20.02 4.96
CA PRO A 125 -0.49 20.57 4.91
C PRO A 125 -1.25 19.93 3.76
N ALA A 126 -2.30 19.20 4.10
CA ALA A 126 -3.15 18.54 3.13
C ALA A 126 -3.73 19.60 2.20
N VAL A 127 -3.59 19.40 0.90
CA VAL A 127 -4.52 20.00 -0.05
C VAL A 127 -5.92 19.58 0.44
N PRO A 128 -6.85 20.52 0.63
CA PRO A 128 -8.16 20.18 1.19
C PRO A 128 -8.76 19.01 0.41
N ALA A 129 -9.01 17.90 1.10
CA ALA A 129 -9.74 16.79 0.51
C ALA A 129 -11.11 17.34 0.06
N ALA A 130 -11.38 17.20 -1.23
CA ALA A 130 -12.68 17.51 -1.77
C ALA A 130 -13.74 16.65 -1.05
N ASP A 131 -14.70 17.37 -0.48
CA ASP A 131 -16.03 16.90 -0.07
C ASP A 131 -16.13 15.62 0.78
N GLY A 132 -16.53 15.79 2.05
CA GLY A 132 -17.32 14.96 2.96
C GLY A 132 -17.56 13.45 2.76
N ALA A 133 -17.07 12.85 1.68
CA ALA A 133 -17.30 11.45 1.32
C ALA A 133 -16.49 10.45 2.18
N LEU A 134 -15.27 10.80 2.58
CA LEU A 134 -14.41 9.91 3.37
C LEU A 134 -14.89 9.70 4.81
N PRO A 135 -15.34 10.74 5.56
CA PRO A 135 -15.97 10.54 6.85
C PRO A 135 -17.22 9.65 6.78
N ALA A 136 -18.07 9.82 5.75
CA ALA A 136 -19.25 9.00 5.54
C ALA A 136 -18.96 7.53 5.23
N ALA A 137 -17.81 7.23 4.59
CA ALA A 137 -17.38 5.86 4.36
C ALA A 137 -17.04 5.14 5.68
N LEU A 138 -16.49 5.84 6.66
CA LEU A 138 -16.21 5.29 7.98
C LEU A 138 -17.48 4.92 8.76
N ASP A 139 -18.62 5.52 8.45
CA ASP A 139 -19.91 5.21 9.12
C ASP A 139 -20.43 3.81 8.78
N ARG A 140 -19.91 3.20 7.69
CA ARG A 140 -20.18 1.82 7.33
C ARG A 140 -19.43 0.80 8.21
N LEU A 141 -18.44 1.25 8.97
CA LEU A 141 -17.65 0.40 9.85
C LEU A 141 -18.28 0.29 11.23
N SER A 142 -18.33 -0.93 11.76
CA SER A 142 -18.65 -1.15 13.17
C SER A 142 -17.54 -0.56 14.07
N GLY A 143 -17.86 -0.34 15.35
CA GLY A 143 -16.85 0.13 16.32
C GLY A 143 -15.61 -0.76 16.37
N ARG A 144 -15.78 -2.10 16.23
CA ARG A 144 -14.66 -3.05 16.20
C ARG A 144 -13.82 -2.91 14.94
N GLU A 145 -14.44 -2.72 13.80
CA GLU A 145 -13.74 -2.49 12.53
C GLU A 145 -12.97 -1.16 12.53
N ARG A 146 -13.52 -0.11 13.14
CA ARG A 146 -12.79 1.16 13.33
C ARG A 146 -11.55 0.97 14.22
N GLN A 147 -11.65 0.19 15.30
CA GLN A 147 -10.48 -0.15 16.14
C GLN A 147 -9.42 -0.90 15.34
N VAL A 148 -9.81 -1.90 14.54
CA VAL A 148 -8.88 -2.65 13.68
C VAL A 148 -8.25 -1.71 12.65
N LEU A 149 -9.02 -0.86 11.97
CA LEU A 149 -8.51 0.11 10.99
C LEU A 149 -7.49 1.07 11.62
N ALA A 150 -7.75 1.53 12.83
CA ALA A 150 -6.81 2.38 13.56
C ALA A 150 -5.47 1.68 13.86
N LEU A 151 -5.50 0.39 14.18
CA LEU A 151 -4.27 -0.40 14.39
C LEU A 151 -3.55 -0.69 13.07
N VAL A 152 -4.28 -0.96 11.98
CA VAL A 152 -3.73 -1.06 10.63
C VAL A 152 -2.97 0.23 10.26
N ALA A 153 -3.59 1.38 10.48
CA ALA A 153 -2.98 2.67 10.17
C ALA A 153 -1.74 2.99 11.02
N ARG A 154 -1.62 2.38 12.21
CA ARG A 154 -0.41 2.43 13.04
C ARG A 154 0.68 1.47 12.57
N GLY A 155 0.42 0.67 11.52
CA GLY A 155 1.38 -0.27 10.93
C GLY A 155 1.42 -1.64 11.59
N LEU A 156 0.48 -2.00 12.48
CA LEU A 156 0.45 -3.31 13.12
C LEU A 156 0.06 -4.39 12.10
N ASN A 157 0.74 -5.53 12.13
CA ASN A 157 0.36 -6.72 11.36
C ASN A 157 -0.82 -7.48 12.03
N ASN A 158 -1.33 -8.54 11.37
CA ASN A 158 -2.50 -9.27 11.85
C ASN A 158 -2.26 -9.97 13.20
N ALA A 159 -1.04 -10.41 13.48
CA ALA A 159 -0.70 -11.03 14.78
C ALA A 159 -0.66 -9.98 15.90
N GLU A 160 -0.08 -8.82 15.64
CA GLU A 160 -0.04 -7.70 16.58
C GLU A 160 -1.43 -7.12 16.85
N ILE A 161 -2.28 -7.00 15.81
CA ILE A 161 -3.69 -6.61 15.97
C ILE A 161 -4.45 -7.64 16.81
N ALA A 162 -4.22 -8.91 16.54
CA ALA A 162 -4.83 -10.00 17.32
C ALA A 162 -4.44 -9.92 18.80
N ALA A 163 -3.15 -9.72 19.09
CA ALA A 163 -2.65 -9.54 20.46
C ALA A 163 -3.28 -8.30 21.13
N ALA A 164 -3.28 -7.16 20.44
CA ALA A 164 -3.82 -5.90 20.98
C ALA A 164 -5.32 -5.94 21.28
N LEU A 165 -6.06 -6.76 20.54
CA LEU A 165 -7.53 -6.84 20.64
C LEU A 165 -8.04 -8.16 21.24
N SER A 166 -7.15 -9.02 21.74
CA SER A 166 -7.48 -10.36 22.27
C SER A 166 -8.28 -11.22 21.26
N LEU A 167 -7.79 -11.27 20.02
CA LEU A 167 -8.36 -12.04 18.92
C LEU A 167 -7.39 -13.14 18.46
N SER A 168 -7.87 -14.05 17.58
CA SER A 168 -6.97 -14.88 16.78
C SER A 168 -6.42 -14.11 15.58
N PRO A 169 -5.21 -14.43 15.07
CA PRO A 169 -4.67 -13.82 13.86
C PRO A 169 -5.61 -13.98 12.64
N LEU A 170 -6.31 -15.11 12.55
CA LEU A 170 -7.31 -15.36 11.50
C LEU A 170 -8.50 -14.43 11.62
N THR A 171 -8.96 -14.17 12.85
CA THR A 171 -10.06 -13.22 13.10
C THR A 171 -9.64 -11.79 12.74
N ALA A 172 -8.41 -11.39 13.11
CA ALA A 172 -7.86 -10.09 12.72
C ALA A 172 -7.79 -9.95 11.19
N LYS A 173 -7.27 -10.96 10.46
CA LYS A 173 -7.25 -11.01 9.00
C LYS A 173 -8.67 -10.87 8.41
N THR A 174 -9.66 -11.55 8.97
CA THR A 174 -11.06 -11.47 8.53
C THR A 174 -11.62 -10.05 8.69
N HIS A 175 -11.32 -9.37 9.82
CA HIS A 175 -11.72 -7.98 10.00
C HIS A 175 -11.08 -7.06 8.96
N VAL A 176 -9.77 -7.20 8.72
CA VAL A 176 -9.07 -6.39 7.70
C VAL A 176 -9.69 -6.60 6.33
N SER A 177 -9.95 -7.85 5.91
CA SER A 177 -10.61 -8.13 4.62
C SER A 177 -12.01 -7.52 4.51
N ARG A 178 -12.80 -7.57 5.58
CA ARG A 178 -14.14 -6.94 5.60
C ARG A 178 -14.06 -5.42 5.50
N ILE A 179 -13.08 -4.80 6.18
CA ILE A 179 -12.86 -3.36 6.11
C ILE A 179 -12.47 -2.96 4.68
N MET A 180 -11.55 -3.71 4.03
CA MET A 180 -11.19 -3.48 2.63
C MET A 180 -12.43 -3.52 1.73
N GLY A 181 -13.28 -4.53 1.86
CA GLY A 181 -14.52 -4.61 1.06
C GLY A 181 -15.49 -3.46 1.33
N LYS A 182 -15.66 -3.04 2.59
CA LYS A 182 -16.56 -1.93 2.95
C LYS A 182 -16.09 -0.56 2.48
N LEU A 183 -14.77 -0.35 2.44
CA LEU A 183 -14.14 0.91 2.03
C LEU A 183 -13.70 0.90 0.57
N ALA A 184 -13.96 -0.19 -0.17
CA ALA A 184 -13.48 -0.40 -1.54
C ALA A 184 -11.95 -0.22 -1.67
N ALA A 185 -11.21 -0.59 -0.64
CA ALA A 185 -9.75 -0.53 -0.63
C ALA A 185 -9.17 -1.76 -1.33
N ARG A 186 -8.25 -1.56 -2.28
CA ARG A 186 -7.62 -2.64 -3.06
C ARG A 186 -6.70 -3.52 -2.20
N ASP A 187 -6.06 -2.91 -1.22
CA ASP A 187 -5.09 -3.55 -0.33
C ASP A 187 -4.99 -2.81 1.01
N ARG A 188 -4.09 -3.33 1.86
CA ARG A 188 -3.86 -2.79 3.20
C ARG A 188 -3.25 -1.39 3.18
N ALA A 189 -2.44 -1.04 2.17
CA ALA A 189 -1.82 0.28 2.07
C ALA A 189 -2.89 1.36 1.87
N GLN A 190 -3.90 1.06 1.06
CA GLN A 190 -5.05 1.95 0.86
C GLN A 190 -5.84 2.17 2.15
N LEU A 191 -5.96 1.15 3.02
CA LEU A 191 -6.59 1.33 4.33
C LEU A 191 -5.82 2.33 5.21
N VAL A 192 -4.48 2.30 5.15
CA VAL A 192 -3.65 3.27 5.89
C VAL A 192 -3.94 4.69 5.38
N ILE A 193 -3.89 4.91 4.07
CA ILE A 193 -4.19 6.22 3.48
C ILE A 193 -5.59 6.71 3.90
N LEU A 194 -6.61 5.89 3.71
CA LEU A 194 -7.99 6.22 4.06
C LEU A 194 -8.16 6.59 5.55
N ALA A 195 -7.47 5.88 6.45
CA ALA A 195 -7.53 6.16 7.88
C ALA A 195 -6.92 7.52 8.26
N TYR A 196 -5.84 7.95 7.59
CA TYR A 196 -5.24 9.26 7.79
C TYR A 196 -6.07 10.36 7.11
N GLU A 197 -6.48 10.18 5.87
CA GLU A 197 -7.23 11.18 5.11
C GLU A 197 -8.62 11.42 5.68
N SER A 198 -9.25 10.40 6.28
CA SER A 198 -10.52 10.53 6.99
C SER A 198 -10.41 11.16 8.39
N GLY A 199 -9.18 11.43 8.87
CA GLY A 199 -8.96 11.95 10.22
C GLY A 199 -9.19 10.93 11.35
N LEU A 200 -9.39 9.64 11.04
CA LEU A 200 -9.51 8.58 12.06
C LEU A 200 -8.24 8.50 12.92
N ILE A 201 -7.09 8.77 12.32
CA ILE A 201 -5.81 8.90 13.00
C ILE A 201 -5.15 10.21 12.60
N THR A 202 -4.66 10.94 13.60
CA THR A 202 -3.84 12.14 13.42
C THR A 202 -2.38 11.80 13.60
N PRO A 203 -1.47 12.21 12.68
CA PRO A 203 -0.05 12.03 12.85
C PRO A 203 0.42 12.69 14.17
N GLY A 204 1.02 11.91 15.06
CA GLY A 204 1.57 12.43 16.32
C GLY A 204 0.67 12.32 17.56
N ALA A 205 -0.57 11.86 17.45
CA ALA A 205 -1.46 11.60 18.58
C ALA A 205 -1.14 10.28 19.34
N ASN A 206 0.07 9.76 19.25
CA ASN A 206 0.54 8.71 20.14
C ASN A 206 1.10 9.38 21.39
N GLY A 207 0.23 9.74 22.33
CA GLY A 207 0.60 9.85 23.73
C GLY A 207 1.17 8.49 24.14
N ALA A 208 2.38 8.51 24.68
CA ALA A 208 2.99 7.39 25.38
C ALA A 208 2.07 6.90 26.50
N PRO A 209 2.28 5.63 26.96
CA PRO A 209 1.65 5.10 28.14
C PRO A 209 2.06 5.88 29.32
#